data_bffd15f38503d1987bda6f96e8e2f4db
#
_entry.id   bffd15f38503d1987bda6f96e8e2f4db
#
_cell.length_a   1.000
_cell.length_b   1.000
_cell.length_c   1.000
_cell.angle_alpha   90.00
_cell.angle_beta   90.00
_cell.angle_gamma   90.00
#
_symmetry.space_group_name_H-M   'P 1'
#
loop_
_entity.id
_entity.type
_entity.pdbx_description
1 polymer ?
#
loop_
_entity_poly.entity_id
_entity_poly.type
_entity_poly.pdbx_seq_one_letter_code
_entity_poly.pdbx_strand_id
1 'polypeptide(L)'
;MSMSFPKCNQAGIEFVISTNEELQEESKFLSEEFPIAMYTQNFNHAASDSIPFHWHDELQITWISDGELEYCINGDKFRLRSDKLLLLQSHQLHSSRTTTCDVKTLCINFTPEIFHPLILKKYILPMLDSHAFAYS
;
A
#
# COMPACT_ATOMS: atom_id res chain seq x y z
N MET A 1 -2.14 12.91 -16.63
CA MET A 1 -3.25 11.96 -16.77
C MET A 1 -3.36 11.15 -15.49
N SER A 2 -4.51 11.12 -14.87
CA SER A 2 -4.72 10.31 -13.67
C SER A 2 -5.04 8.86 -14.04
N MET A 3 -4.58 7.92 -13.25
CA MET A 3 -4.93 6.50 -13.35
C MET A 3 -5.79 6.10 -12.16
N SER A 4 -6.74 5.22 -12.38
CA SER A 4 -7.73 4.84 -11.38
C SER A 4 -7.87 3.32 -11.29
N PHE A 5 -7.91 2.79 -10.08
CA PHE A 5 -8.01 1.36 -9.79
C PHE A 5 -9.13 1.09 -8.79
N PRO A 6 -9.86 -0.01 -8.94
CA PRO A 6 -10.87 -0.38 -7.96
C PRO A 6 -10.23 -0.81 -6.65
N LYS A 7 -10.75 -0.29 -5.55
CA LYS A 7 -10.46 -0.72 -4.18
C LYS A 7 -11.74 -0.78 -3.38
N CYS A 8 -11.79 -1.69 -2.43
CA CYS A 8 -12.87 -1.75 -1.45
C CYS A 8 -12.40 -1.20 -0.11
N ASN A 9 -13.17 -0.31 0.48
CA ASN A 9 -12.93 0.14 1.85
C ASN A 9 -13.44 -0.89 2.87
N GLN A 10 -13.25 -0.64 4.17
CA GLN A 10 -13.69 -1.53 5.25
C GLN A 10 -15.20 -1.79 5.26
N ALA A 11 -16.01 -0.87 4.76
CA ALA A 11 -17.45 -1.01 4.68
C ALA A 11 -17.92 -1.75 3.42
N GLY A 12 -16.99 -2.27 2.61
CA GLY A 12 -17.29 -2.96 1.37
C GLY A 12 -17.68 -2.02 0.23
N ILE A 13 -17.47 -0.72 0.39
CA ILE A 13 -17.76 0.28 -0.64
C ILE A 13 -16.56 0.35 -1.57
N GLU A 14 -16.77 0.10 -2.85
CA GLU A 14 -15.73 0.29 -3.86
C GLU A 14 -15.37 1.77 -3.97
N PHE A 15 -14.08 2.03 -3.99
CA PHE A 15 -13.56 3.33 -4.36
C PHE A 15 -12.36 3.14 -5.28
N VAL A 16 -11.98 4.22 -5.94
CA VAL A 16 -10.95 4.20 -6.97
C VAL A 16 -9.71 4.91 -6.45
N ILE A 17 -8.54 4.27 -6.60
CA ILE A 17 -7.27 4.96 -6.41
C ILE A 17 -7.11 5.94 -7.57
N SER A 18 -6.86 7.19 -7.24
CA SER A 18 -6.55 8.21 -8.24
C SER A 18 -5.11 8.65 -8.08
N THR A 19 -4.40 8.73 -9.19
CA THR A 19 -3.04 9.28 -9.24
C THR A 19 -3.02 10.52 -10.12
N ASN A 20 -2.15 11.47 -9.78
CA ASN A 20 -1.87 12.63 -10.61
C ASN A 20 -0.85 12.29 -11.73
N GLU A 21 -0.43 13.29 -12.50
CA GLU A 21 0.52 13.10 -13.60
C GLU A 21 1.92 12.64 -13.13
N GLU A 22 2.25 12.88 -11.88
CA GLU A 22 3.50 12.45 -11.26
C GLU A 22 3.39 11.06 -10.61
N LEU A 23 2.28 10.36 -10.84
CA LEU A 23 1.96 9.05 -10.26
C LEU A 23 1.76 9.07 -8.74
N GLN A 24 1.51 10.24 -8.15
CA GLN A 24 1.18 10.35 -6.73
C GLN A 24 -0.27 9.95 -6.49
N GLU A 25 -0.48 9.02 -5.57
CA GLU A 25 -1.80 8.66 -5.05
C GLU A 25 -2.21 9.63 -3.95
N GLU A 26 -3.44 10.10 -4.01
CA GLU A 26 -4.06 10.83 -2.91
C GLU A 26 -4.85 9.86 -2.04
N SER A 27 -4.34 9.58 -0.84
CA SER A 27 -5.02 8.71 0.12
C SER A 27 -6.25 9.39 0.70
N LYS A 28 -7.32 8.60 0.86
CA LYS A 28 -8.56 9.07 1.51
C LYS A 28 -8.59 8.57 2.94
N PHE A 29 -8.33 9.48 3.88
CA PHE A 29 -8.34 9.17 5.30
C PHE A 29 -9.75 8.99 5.86
N LEU A 30 -9.84 8.24 6.96
CA LEU A 30 -11.11 8.04 7.68
C LEU A 30 -11.64 9.37 8.24
N SER A 31 -10.76 10.24 8.72
CA SER A 31 -11.06 11.62 9.11
C SER A 31 -9.80 12.48 9.06
N GLU A 32 -9.96 13.81 9.05
CA GLU A 32 -8.83 14.72 9.12
C GLU A 32 -8.06 14.62 10.45
N GLU A 33 -8.77 14.31 11.53
CA GLU A 33 -8.18 14.15 12.86
C GLU A 33 -7.46 12.81 13.03
N PHE A 34 -7.77 11.84 12.18
CA PHE A 34 -7.18 10.51 12.22
C PHE A 34 -6.72 10.11 10.82
N PRO A 35 -5.50 10.49 10.42
CA PRO A 35 -5.02 10.34 9.05
C PRO A 35 -4.59 8.90 8.75
N ILE A 36 -5.55 7.98 8.80
CA ILE A 36 -5.40 6.59 8.42
C ILE A 36 -6.41 6.28 7.33
N ALA A 37 -5.94 5.68 6.24
CA ALA A 37 -6.77 5.10 5.20
C ALA A 37 -6.65 3.57 5.27
N MET A 38 -7.78 2.89 5.32
CA MET A 38 -7.83 1.42 5.33
C MET A 38 -8.72 0.94 4.20
N TYR A 39 -8.26 -0.05 3.47
CA TYR A 39 -9.03 -0.63 2.37
C TYR A 39 -8.59 -2.06 2.09
N THR A 40 -9.51 -2.83 1.53
CA THR A 40 -9.23 -4.17 1.03
C THR A 40 -9.18 -4.16 -0.49
N GLN A 41 -8.34 -4.99 -1.05
CA GLN A 41 -8.30 -5.25 -2.49
C GLN A 41 -8.65 -6.72 -2.70
N ASN A 42 -9.63 -6.95 -3.57
CA ASN A 42 -10.03 -8.29 -3.98
C ASN A 42 -9.80 -8.41 -5.48
N PHE A 43 -8.82 -9.19 -5.84
CA PHE A 43 -8.53 -9.50 -7.24
C PHE A 43 -9.18 -10.84 -7.57
N ASN A 44 -10.44 -10.80 -7.97
CA ASN A 44 -11.26 -11.99 -8.24
C ASN A 44 -11.13 -12.49 -9.68
N HIS A 45 -10.18 -11.95 -10.44
CA HIS A 45 -10.04 -12.21 -11.86
C HIS A 45 -8.83 -13.08 -12.18
N ALA A 46 -8.45 -13.13 -13.45
CA ALA A 46 -7.29 -13.88 -13.88
C ALA A 46 -5.99 -13.41 -13.20
N ALA A 47 -5.00 -14.29 -13.11
CA ALA A 47 -3.71 -14.05 -12.47
C ALA A 47 -2.84 -13.01 -13.21
N SER A 48 -3.42 -11.91 -13.65
CA SER A 48 -2.75 -10.83 -14.38
C SER A 48 -3.22 -9.43 -13.96
N ASP A 49 -4.07 -9.35 -12.93
CA ASP A 49 -4.51 -8.06 -12.42
C ASP A 49 -3.34 -7.31 -11.80
N SER A 50 -3.25 -6.03 -12.08
CA SER A 50 -2.13 -5.22 -11.66
C SER A 50 -2.56 -3.85 -11.16
N ILE A 51 -1.74 -3.31 -10.27
CA ILE A 51 -1.78 -1.91 -9.87
C ILE A 51 -0.50 -1.28 -10.43
N PRO A 52 -0.62 -0.34 -11.38
CA PRO A 52 0.52 0.33 -11.97
C PRO A 52 1.35 1.12 -10.96
N PHE A 53 2.52 1.56 -11.40
CA PHE A 53 3.42 2.37 -10.57
C PHE A 53 2.75 3.61 -10.04
N HIS A 54 2.86 3.80 -8.73
CA HIS A 54 2.41 4.98 -8.01
C HIS A 54 3.22 5.14 -6.73
N TRP A 55 3.09 6.29 -6.09
CA TRP A 55 3.69 6.59 -4.80
C TRP A 55 2.74 7.47 -3.98
N HIS A 56 2.96 7.54 -2.70
CA HIS A 56 2.20 8.37 -1.77
C HIS A 56 3.09 8.85 -0.62
N ASP A 57 2.64 9.88 0.07
CA ASP A 57 3.37 10.45 1.20
C ASP A 57 3.31 9.56 2.45
N GLU A 58 2.27 8.76 2.57
CA GLU A 58 2.02 7.91 3.71
C GLU A 58 2.92 6.68 3.71
N LEU A 59 3.13 6.13 4.91
CA LEU A 59 3.57 4.74 5.08
C LEU A 59 2.41 3.80 4.73
N GLN A 60 2.72 2.64 4.18
CA GLN A 60 1.72 1.63 3.89
C GLN A 60 2.12 0.29 4.49
N ILE A 61 1.17 -0.33 5.21
CA ILE A 61 1.27 -1.74 5.56
C ILE A 61 0.27 -2.49 4.69
N THR A 62 0.76 -3.50 4.00
CA THR A 62 -0.09 -4.41 3.21
C THR A 62 0.04 -5.83 3.76
N TRP A 63 -1.09 -6.40 4.14
CA TRP A 63 -1.19 -7.81 4.51
C TRP A 63 -1.87 -8.58 3.38
N ILE A 64 -1.26 -9.68 2.97
CA ILE A 64 -1.82 -10.57 1.96
C ILE A 64 -2.49 -11.72 2.68
N SER A 65 -3.81 -11.78 2.65
CA SER A 65 -4.57 -12.84 3.31
C SER A 65 -4.69 -14.08 2.43
N ASP A 66 -4.80 -13.91 1.13
CA ASP A 66 -4.94 -15.01 0.18
C ASP A 66 -4.17 -14.71 -1.12
N GLY A 67 -3.58 -15.75 -1.68
CA GLY A 67 -2.91 -15.69 -2.96
C GLY A 67 -1.49 -15.15 -2.91
N GLU A 68 -0.99 -14.71 -4.05
CA GLU A 68 0.37 -14.21 -4.23
C GLU A 68 0.38 -12.97 -5.11
N LEU A 69 1.17 -11.98 -4.70
CA LEU A 69 1.45 -10.77 -5.46
C LEU A 69 2.94 -10.66 -5.75
N GLU A 70 3.26 -10.20 -6.94
CA GLU A 70 4.60 -9.70 -7.26
C GLU A 70 4.60 -8.19 -7.09
N TYR A 71 5.52 -7.69 -6.28
CA TYR A 71 5.78 -6.26 -6.11
C TYR A 71 7.03 -5.85 -6.86
N CYS A 72 7.00 -4.63 -7.38
CA CYS A 72 8.19 -3.93 -7.86
C CYS A 72 8.31 -2.63 -7.06
N ILE A 73 9.38 -2.49 -6.30
CA ILE A 73 9.63 -1.32 -5.46
C ILE A 73 11.00 -0.77 -5.81
N ASN A 74 11.05 0.47 -6.30
CA ASN A 74 12.29 1.13 -6.72
C ASN A 74 13.15 0.27 -7.67
N GLY A 75 12.51 -0.52 -8.53
CA GLY A 75 13.18 -1.40 -9.48
C GLY A 75 13.45 -2.82 -9.00
N ASP A 76 13.32 -3.10 -7.71
CA ASP A 76 13.48 -4.44 -7.15
C ASP A 76 12.16 -5.20 -7.19
N LYS A 77 12.20 -6.43 -7.68
CA LYS A 77 11.02 -7.30 -7.78
C LYS A 77 11.10 -8.43 -6.77
N PHE A 78 9.97 -8.71 -6.12
CA PHE A 78 9.85 -9.83 -5.21
C PHE A 78 8.40 -10.30 -5.12
N ARG A 79 8.21 -11.54 -4.65
CA ARG A 79 6.89 -12.14 -4.51
C ARG A 79 6.52 -12.29 -3.04
N LEU A 80 5.29 -11.90 -2.73
CA LEU A 80 4.71 -12.07 -1.40
C LEU A 80 3.50 -12.99 -1.49
N ARG A 81 3.52 -14.03 -0.68
CA ARG A 81 2.43 -15.01 -0.54
C ARG A 81 1.53 -14.64 0.64
N SER A 82 0.43 -15.38 0.77
CA SER A 82 -0.47 -15.25 1.92
C SER A 82 0.27 -15.32 3.26
N ASP A 83 -0.28 -14.62 4.24
CA ASP A 83 0.26 -14.40 5.59
C ASP A 83 1.56 -13.59 5.65
N LYS A 84 1.91 -12.89 4.59
CA LYS A 84 3.03 -11.96 4.57
C LYS A 84 2.57 -10.53 4.74
N LEU A 85 3.41 -9.75 5.41
CA LEU A 85 3.27 -8.31 5.56
C LEU A 85 4.35 -7.60 4.76
N LEU A 86 3.95 -6.53 4.11
CA LEU A 86 4.86 -5.61 3.44
C LEU A 86 4.72 -4.23 4.06
N LEU A 87 5.84 -3.63 4.45
CA LEU A 87 5.90 -2.24 4.84
C LEU A 87 6.52 -1.43 3.71
N LEU A 88 5.75 -0.51 3.15
CA LEU A 88 6.21 0.48 2.17
C LEU A 88 6.46 1.80 2.88
N GLN A 89 7.60 2.39 2.61
CA GLN A 89 7.95 3.71 3.12
C GLN A 89 7.36 4.82 2.24
N SER A 90 7.33 6.02 2.81
CA SER A 90 6.92 7.23 2.09
C SER A 90 7.72 7.39 0.80
N HIS A 91 7.05 7.83 -0.25
CA HIS A 91 7.64 8.18 -1.55
C HIS A 91 8.28 7.02 -2.33
N GLN A 92 8.14 5.77 -1.89
CA GLN A 92 8.63 4.64 -2.67
C GLN A 92 7.71 4.38 -3.85
N LEU A 93 8.26 4.47 -5.05
CA LEU A 93 7.54 4.12 -6.27
C LEU A 93 7.35 2.61 -6.32
N HIS A 94 6.11 2.17 -6.40
CA HIS A 94 5.79 0.75 -6.36
C HIS A 94 4.65 0.39 -7.28
N SER A 95 4.66 -0.85 -7.72
CA SER A 95 3.59 -1.50 -8.45
C SER A 95 3.37 -2.91 -7.93
N SER A 96 2.24 -3.48 -8.21
CA SER A 96 1.96 -4.87 -7.88
C SER A 96 1.15 -5.55 -8.98
N ARG A 97 1.30 -6.86 -9.10
CA ARG A 97 0.46 -7.67 -9.97
C ARG A 97 0.17 -9.01 -9.32
N THR A 98 -0.98 -9.56 -9.60
CA THR A 98 -1.33 -10.90 -9.14
C THR A 98 -0.58 -11.96 -9.94
N THR A 99 -0.11 -12.98 -9.24
CA THR A 99 0.51 -14.17 -9.86
C THR A 99 -0.36 -15.42 -9.67
N THR A 100 -1.38 -15.31 -8.84
CA THR A 100 -2.41 -16.33 -8.63
C THR A 100 -3.80 -15.72 -8.79
N CYS A 101 -4.83 -16.55 -8.87
CA CYS A 101 -6.22 -16.10 -8.83
C CYS A 101 -6.65 -15.80 -7.39
N ASP A 102 -7.72 -15.04 -7.24
CA ASP A 102 -8.40 -14.78 -5.94
C ASP A 102 -7.47 -14.22 -4.87
N VAL A 103 -6.67 -13.23 -5.23
CA VAL A 103 -5.79 -12.52 -4.29
C VAL A 103 -6.60 -11.55 -3.45
N LYS A 104 -6.38 -11.57 -2.13
CA LYS A 104 -7.00 -10.64 -1.18
C LYS A 104 -5.93 -9.97 -0.33
N THR A 105 -6.04 -8.66 -0.20
CA THR A 105 -5.13 -7.85 0.60
C THR A 105 -5.89 -6.89 1.50
N LEU A 106 -5.29 -6.56 2.64
CA LEU A 106 -5.68 -5.44 3.48
C LEU A 106 -4.53 -4.43 3.47
N CYS A 107 -4.85 -3.20 3.13
CA CYS A 107 -3.89 -2.10 3.09
C CYS A 107 -4.25 -1.05 4.13
N ILE A 108 -3.23 -0.55 4.83
CA ILE A 108 -3.35 0.54 5.78
C ILE A 108 -2.33 1.60 5.39
N ASN A 109 -2.80 2.78 5.00
CA ASN A 109 -1.95 3.94 4.74
C ASN A 109 -2.09 4.92 5.91
N PHE A 110 -0.98 5.39 6.43
CA PHE A 110 -0.97 6.32 7.57
C PHE A 110 0.22 7.26 7.53
N THR A 111 0.07 8.42 8.16
CA THR A 111 1.18 9.35 8.32
C THR A 111 2.00 9.00 9.56
N PRO A 112 3.33 9.19 9.55
CA PRO A 112 4.16 8.92 10.74
C PRO A 112 3.75 9.71 11.97
N GLU A 113 3.12 10.86 11.78
CA GLU A 113 2.69 11.78 12.83
C GLU A 113 1.58 11.21 13.74
N ILE A 114 0.96 10.09 13.37
CA ILE A 114 0.00 9.41 14.25
C ILE A 114 0.66 8.85 15.52
N PHE A 115 1.98 8.64 15.49
CA PHE A 115 2.72 8.11 16.62
C PHE A 115 3.03 9.19 17.64
N HIS A 116 3.07 8.80 18.91
CA HIS A 116 3.55 9.67 19.96
C HIS A 116 4.98 10.16 19.62
N PRO A 117 5.31 11.45 19.86
CA PRO A 117 6.61 12.03 19.45
C PRO A 117 7.84 11.24 19.88
N LEU A 118 7.83 10.64 21.07
CA LEU A 118 8.96 9.81 21.53
C LEU A 118 9.11 8.52 20.72
N ILE A 119 8.01 7.89 20.35
CA ILE A 119 8.00 6.69 19.52
C ILE A 119 8.44 7.06 18.10
N LEU A 120 7.90 8.13 17.56
CA LEU A 120 8.27 8.64 16.26
C LEU A 120 9.78 8.86 16.14
N LYS A 121 10.36 9.60 17.09
CA LYS A 121 11.79 9.92 17.09
C LYS A 121 12.68 8.70 17.28
N LYS A 122 12.31 7.80 18.19
CA LYS A 122 13.17 6.68 18.59
C LYS A 122 13.11 5.49 17.63
N TYR A 123 11.95 5.21 17.08
CA TYR A 123 11.74 3.97 16.32
C TYR A 123 11.34 4.21 14.86
N ILE A 124 10.52 5.20 14.58
CA ILE A 124 9.92 5.37 13.26
C ILE A 124 10.86 6.13 12.33
N LEU A 125 11.36 7.31 12.74
CA LEU A 125 12.24 8.12 11.89
C LEU A 125 13.54 7.39 11.51
N PRO A 126 14.22 6.65 12.41
CA PRO A 126 15.39 5.88 12.02
C PRO A 126 15.09 4.80 10.98
N MET A 127 13.90 4.20 11.04
CA MET A 127 13.46 3.22 10.04
C MET A 127 13.23 3.88 8.68
N LEU A 128 12.62 5.07 8.65
CA LEU A 128 12.37 5.81 7.41
C LEU A 128 13.67 6.28 6.75
N ASP A 129 14.66 6.64 7.52
CA ASP A 129 15.96 7.10 7.00
C ASP A 129 16.75 6.00 6.29
N SER A 130 16.41 4.75 6.52
CA SER A 130 17.10 3.61 5.89
C SER A 130 16.80 3.44 4.40
N HIS A 131 15.75 4.05 3.88
CA HIS A 131 15.24 3.87 2.51
C HIS A 131 14.96 2.41 2.12
N ALA A 132 14.89 1.53 3.10
CA ALA A 132 14.57 0.12 2.91
C ALA A 132 13.07 -0.12 3.06
N PHE A 133 12.60 -1.23 2.52
CA PHE A 133 11.29 -1.77 2.84
C PHE A 133 11.45 -3.07 3.62
N ALA A 134 10.44 -3.43 4.41
CA ALA A 134 10.45 -4.65 5.19
C ALA A 134 9.26 -5.53 4.83
N TYR A 135 9.47 -6.84 4.84
CA TYR A 135 8.42 -7.82 4.69
C TYR A 135 8.71 -9.05 5.56
N SER A 136 7.69 -9.76 5.86
CA SER A 136 7.78 -10.96 6.69
C SER A 136 7.01 -12.11 6.05
#